data_59c84b044862cf31c4bde8ed90cc79e2
#
_entry.id   59c84b044862cf31c4bde8ed90cc79e2
#
_cell.length_a   1.000
_cell.length_b   1.000
_cell.length_c   1.000
_cell.angle_alpha   90.00
_cell.angle_beta   90.00
_cell.angle_gamma   90.00
#
_symmetry.space_group_name_H-M   'P 1'
#
loop_
_entity.id
_entity.type
_entity.pdbx_description
1 polymer ?
#
loop_
_entity_poly.entity_id
_entity_poly.type
_entity_poly.pdbx_seq_one_letter_code
_entity_poly.pdbx_strand_id
1 'polypeptide(L)'
;MRSTPRCQATAVGVRGGGLCAHHLPLDPRPVFQFGVNAPILLVGQAPGTAAHNTRTPFNDPSGERLRRWLGVTSESFYDPHNFSLLPMGFCYPGKGSGGDLPPRPECALQWRNQLLARLSNVQRTLLVGAHAGKWHLNRPKESLSDLVQDWQSRWPDVVVLPHPSPRNTRWLQQRPWVENEIVPALQQRVAKLLATHPRA
;
A
#
# COMPACT_ATOMS: atom_id res chain seq x y z
N MET A 1 -10.70 -21.58 -2.95
CA MET A 1 -11.13 -21.65 -1.52
C MET A 1 -11.93 -20.40 -1.16
N ARG A 2 -13.14 -20.53 -0.64
CA ARG A 2 -13.94 -19.37 -0.18
C ARG A 2 -13.30 -18.81 1.08
N SER A 3 -13.15 -17.47 1.16
CA SER A 3 -12.64 -16.79 2.36
C SER A 3 -13.48 -17.18 3.59
N THR A 4 -12.82 -17.44 4.73
CA THR A 4 -13.53 -17.82 5.95
C THR A 4 -14.47 -16.70 6.41
N PRO A 5 -15.61 -17.01 7.06
CA PRO A 5 -16.57 -16.00 7.54
C PRO A 5 -15.93 -14.89 8.39
N ARG A 6 -14.92 -15.21 9.20
CA ARG A 6 -14.18 -14.21 10.00
C ARG A 6 -13.36 -13.22 9.18
N CYS A 7 -12.79 -13.62 8.02
CA CYS A 7 -12.06 -12.71 7.13
C CYS A 7 -12.99 -11.67 6.52
N GLN A 8 -14.17 -12.10 6.10
CA GLN A 8 -15.22 -11.23 5.58
C GLN A 8 -15.70 -10.26 6.65
N ALA A 9 -15.93 -10.70 7.88
CA ALA A 9 -16.38 -9.87 8.99
C ALA A 9 -15.40 -8.72 9.30
N THR A 10 -14.07 -8.94 9.28
CA THR A 10 -13.08 -7.88 9.51
C THR A 10 -13.08 -6.86 8.38
N ALA A 11 -13.09 -7.31 7.12
CA ALA A 11 -13.16 -6.41 5.96
C ALA A 11 -14.49 -5.64 5.90
N VAL A 12 -15.61 -6.26 6.30
CA VAL A 12 -16.92 -5.61 6.46
C VAL A 12 -16.87 -4.56 7.56
N GLY A 13 -16.24 -4.85 8.70
CA GLY A 13 -16.05 -3.89 9.81
C GLY A 13 -15.30 -2.64 9.36
N VAL A 14 -14.21 -2.80 8.59
CA VAL A 14 -13.50 -1.66 7.99
C VAL A 14 -14.40 -0.88 7.04
N ARG A 15 -15.18 -1.56 6.21
CA ARG A 15 -16.11 -0.92 5.23
C ARG A 15 -17.25 -0.16 5.92
N GLY A 16 -17.63 -0.52 7.15
CA GLY A 16 -18.59 0.19 7.96
C GLY A 16 -18.16 1.59 8.43
N GLY A 17 -16.87 1.90 8.39
CA GLY A 17 -16.28 3.24 8.27
C GLY A 17 -16.51 4.24 9.40
N GLY A 18 -17.11 3.89 10.55
CA GLY A 18 -17.52 4.89 11.55
C GLY A 18 -16.42 5.43 12.49
N LEU A 19 -15.31 4.71 12.65
CA LEU A 19 -14.29 4.99 13.68
C LEU A 19 -13.72 6.40 13.68
N CYS A 20 -13.43 6.94 12.50
CA CYS A 20 -12.79 8.24 12.31
C CYS A 20 -13.74 9.30 11.74
N ALA A 21 -15.04 9.05 11.66
CA ALA A 21 -15.99 9.91 10.95
C ALA A 21 -15.90 11.39 11.37
N HIS A 22 -15.81 11.66 12.68
CA HIS A 22 -15.73 13.02 13.23
C HIS A 22 -14.43 13.77 12.90
N HIS A 23 -13.42 13.07 12.38
CA HIS A 23 -12.10 13.63 12.05
C HIS A 23 -11.86 13.72 10.55
N LEU A 24 -12.80 13.31 9.72
CA LEU A 24 -12.68 13.34 8.27
C LEU A 24 -13.42 14.55 7.68
N PRO A 25 -12.87 15.18 6.62
CA PRO A 25 -13.52 16.32 5.97
C PRO A 25 -14.70 15.90 5.09
N LEU A 26 -14.79 14.62 4.76
CA LEU A 26 -15.84 14.02 3.93
C LEU A 26 -16.36 12.75 4.60
N ASP A 27 -17.52 12.29 4.17
CA ASP A 27 -18.11 11.04 4.65
C ASP A 27 -17.10 9.88 4.56
N PRO A 28 -17.05 9.00 5.56
CA PRO A 28 -16.16 7.87 5.57
C PRO A 28 -16.37 6.98 4.34
N ARG A 29 -15.32 6.82 3.54
CA ARG A 29 -15.29 5.90 2.38
C ARG A 29 -14.01 5.09 2.44
N PRO A 30 -14.00 3.94 3.11
CA PRO A 30 -12.83 3.08 3.15
C PRO A 30 -12.48 2.53 1.77
N VAL A 31 -11.24 2.78 1.33
CA VAL A 31 -10.71 2.37 0.02
C VAL A 31 -9.54 1.44 0.23
N PHE A 32 -9.73 0.18 -0.12
CA PHE A 32 -8.70 -0.86 -0.05
C PHE A 32 -9.11 -2.06 -0.91
N GLN A 33 -8.15 -2.93 -1.21
CA GLN A 33 -8.36 -4.23 -1.82
C GLN A 33 -7.83 -5.30 -0.87
N PHE A 34 -8.62 -6.32 -0.59
CA PHE A 34 -8.27 -7.38 0.35
C PHE A 34 -8.29 -8.74 -0.34
N GLY A 35 -7.12 -9.22 -0.67
CA GLY A 35 -6.88 -10.56 -1.21
C GLY A 35 -6.26 -11.45 -0.16
N VAL A 36 -7.03 -12.35 0.45
CA VAL A 36 -6.59 -13.22 1.56
C VAL A 36 -5.35 -14.04 1.20
N ASN A 37 -5.31 -14.54 -0.03
CA ASN A 37 -4.25 -15.40 -0.54
C ASN A 37 -3.24 -14.67 -1.45
N ALA A 38 -3.36 -13.35 -1.58
CA ALA A 38 -2.46 -12.58 -2.42
C ALA A 38 -1.00 -12.73 -1.98
N PRO A 39 -0.08 -13.02 -2.89
CA PRO A 39 1.34 -13.14 -2.58
C PRO A 39 2.01 -11.79 -2.31
N ILE A 40 1.36 -10.69 -2.70
CA ILE A 40 1.93 -9.35 -2.55
C ILE A 40 1.00 -8.47 -1.71
N LEU A 41 1.53 -8.01 -0.57
CA LEU A 41 0.91 -6.96 0.24
C LEU A 41 1.52 -5.60 -0.14
N LEU A 42 0.68 -4.65 -0.55
CA LEU A 42 1.08 -3.29 -0.78
C LEU A 42 0.44 -2.37 0.26
N VAL A 43 1.28 -1.61 0.93
CA VAL A 43 0.88 -0.70 2.01
C VAL A 43 1.16 0.74 1.59
N GLY A 44 0.11 1.50 1.34
CA GLY A 44 0.18 2.94 1.07
C GLY A 44 -0.07 3.78 2.32
N GLN A 45 -0.08 5.10 2.15
CA GLN A 45 -0.37 6.04 3.23
C GLN A 45 -1.87 6.07 3.57
N ALA A 46 -2.67 6.66 2.71
CA ALA A 46 -4.13 6.78 2.78
C ALA A 46 -4.67 7.07 1.37
N PRO A 47 -5.96 6.86 1.11
CA PRO A 47 -6.58 7.26 -0.15
C PRO A 47 -6.47 8.77 -0.36
N GLY A 48 -6.08 9.19 -1.57
CA GLY A 48 -6.21 10.57 -2.02
C GLY A 48 -7.62 10.88 -2.52
N THR A 49 -7.87 12.12 -2.95
CA THR A 49 -9.20 12.56 -3.44
C THR A 49 -9.72 11.70 -4.58
N ALA A 50 -8.87 11.35 -5.56
CA ALA A 50 -9.29 10.51 -6.69
C ALA A 50 -9.73 9.11 -6.21
N ALA A 51 -8.95 8.48 -5.32
CA ALA A 51 -9.28 7.18 -4.75
C ALA A 51 -10.57 7.23 -3.92
N HIS A 52 -10.79 8.31 -3.14
CA HIS A 52 -12.02 8.53 -2.38
C HIS A 52 -13.24 8.60 -3.31
N ASN A 53 -13.14 9.37 -4.40
CA ASN A 53 -14.26 9.58 -5.33
C ASN A 53 -14.62 8.31 -6.11
N THR A 54 -13.60 7.58 -6.57
CA THR A 54 -13.78 6.39 -7.42
C THR A 54 -13.89 5.08 -6.64
N ARG A 55 -13.62 5.11 -5.33
CA ARG A 55 -13.50 3.92 -4.47
C ARG A 55 -12.44 2.90 -4.94
N THR A 56 -11.47 3.36 -5.74
CA THR A 56 -10.42 2.52 -6.31
C THR A 56 -9.06 3.00 -5.79
N PRO A 57 -8.30 2.15 -5.09
CA PRO A 57 -7.00 2.52 -4.55
C PRO A 57 -6.00 2.81 -5.68
N PHE A 58 -5.16 3.83 -5.51
CA PHE A 58 -4.15 4.21 -6.51
C PHE A 58 -4.71 4.49 -7.92
N ASN A 59 -5.92 5.04 -8.01
CA ASN A 59 -6.54 5.47 -9.27
C ASN A 59 -6.18 6.93 -9.59
N ASP A 60 -4.89 7.19 -9.74
CA ASP A 60 -4.29 8.51 -9.97
C ASP A 60 -2.92 8.37 -10.66
N PRO A 61 -2.24 9.48 -11.04
CA PRO A 61 -0.88 9.42 -11.63
C PRO A 61 0.16 8.71 -10.75
N SER A 62 -0.03 8.71 -9.41
CA SER A 62 0.84 7.95 -8.51
C SER A 62 0.67 6.45 -8.72
N GLY A 63 -0.57 6.00 -8.89
CA GLY A 63 -0.87 4.60 -9.17
C GLY A 63 -0.35 4.15 -10.54
N GLU A 64 -0.38 5.02 -11.54
CA GLU A 64 0.22 4.72 -12.85
C GLU A 64 1.73 4.51 -12.75
N ARG A 65 2.44 5.40 -12.04
CA ARG A 65 3.87 5.24 -11.79
C ARG A 65 4.15 3.97 -10.98
N LEU A 66 3.34 3.68 -9.97
CA LEU A 66 3.49 2.48 -9.15
C LEU A 66 3.36 1.21 -9.99
N ARG A 67 2.35 1.09 -10.83
CA ARG A 67 2.19 -0.06 -11.74
C ARG A 67 3.37 -0.22 -12.70
N ARG A 68 3.91 0.89 -13.23
CA ARG A 68 5.14 0.84 -14.03
C ARG A 68 6.33 0.32 -13.22
N TRP A 69 6.53 0.79 -11.98
CA TRP A 69 7.60 0.30 -11.11
C TRP A 69 7.45 -1.18 -10.77
N LEU A 70 6.22 -1.68 -10.69
CA LEU A 70 5.95 -3.10 -10.46
C LEU A 70 6.01 -3.96 -11.73
N GLY A 71 6.00 -3.34 -12.92
CA GLY A 71 5.96 -4.05 -14.21
C GLY A 71 4.64 -4.77 -14.45
N VAL A 72 3.51 -4.24 -13.94
CA VAL A 72 2.20 -4.90 -14.02
C VAL A 72 1.16 -4.05 -14.74
N THR A 73 0.18 -4.71 -15.36
CA THR A 73 -0.99 -4.06 -15.94
C THR A 73 -1.97 -3.61 -14.86
N SER A 74 -2.91 -2.76 -15.22
CA SER A 74 -4.01 -2.34 -14.34
C SER A 74 -4.84 -3.54 -13.88
N GLU A 75 -5.17 -4.46 -14.79
CA GLU A 75 -5.92 -5.68 -14.50
C GLU A 75 -5.19 -6.55 -13.45
N SER A 76 -3.90 -6.79 -13.66
CA SER A 76 -3.10 -7.57 -12.72
C SER A 76 -2.99 -6.89 -11.35
N PHE A 77 -2.86 -5.57 -11.31
CA PHE A 77 -2.75 -4.79 -10.08
C PHE A 77 -4.04 -4.81 -9.25
N TYR A 78 -5.20 -4.74 -9.90
CA TYR A 78 -6.49 -4.78 -9.22
C TYR A 78 -7.08 -6.18 -9.05
N ASP A 79 -6.33 -7.22 -9.43
CA ASP A 79 -6.70 -8.59 -9.13
C ASP A 79 -6.38 -8.92 -7.66
N PRO A 80 -7.39 -9.21 -6.79
CA PRO A 80 -7.17 -9.54 -5.39
C PRO A 80 -6.45 -10.90 -5.19
N HIS A 81 -6.32 -11.72 -6.23
CA HIS A 81 -5.45 -12.89 -6.18
C HIS A 81 -3.98 -12.53 -6.24
N ASN A 82 -3.62 -11.41 -6.85
CA ASN A 82 -2.25 -10.95 -7.01
C ASN A 82 -1.81 -10.01 -5.87
N PHE A 83 -2.68 -9.06 -5.51
CA PHE A 83 -2.35 -7.98 -4.59
C PHE A 83 -3.40 -7.79 -3.50
N SER A 84 -2.93 -7.62 -2.26
CA SER A 84 -3.67 -6.93 -1.20
C SER A 84 -3.17 -5.48 -1.10
N LEU A 85 -4.07 -4.51 -1.29
CA LEU A 85 -3.77 -3.08 -1.20
C LEU A 85 -4.37 -2.54 0.11
N LEU A 86 -3.54 -2.46 1.15
CA LEU A 86 -3.97 -2.10 2.50
C LEU A 86 -3.25 -0.81 2.97
N PRO A 87 -3.82 0.38 2.75
CA PRO A 87 -3.21 1.63 3.22
C PRO A 87 -3.17 1.70 4.75
N MET A 88 -2.35 2.59 5.31
CA MET A 88 -2.26 2.83 6.75
C MET A 88 -3.55 3.45 7.31
N GLY A 89 -4.16 4.37 6.58
CA GLY A 89 -5.51 4.88 6.82
C GLY A 89 -6.44 4.49 5.66
N PHE A 90 -7.65 4.04 5.95
CA PHE A 90 -8.55 3.52 4.90
C PHE A 90 -9.41 4.60 4.26
N CYS A 91 -9.56 5.77 4.88
CA CYS A 91 -10.35 6.88 4.35
C CYS A 91 -9.45 8.07 3.97
N TYR A 92 -9.96 8.93 3.09
CA TYR A 92 -9.30 10.18 2.72
C TYR A 92 -9.20 11.10 3.94
N PRO A 93 -7.99 11.47 4.39
CA PRO A 93 -7.80 12.22 5.63
C PRO A 93 -8.01 13.73 5.47
N GLY A 94 -8.14 14.20 4.24
CA GLY A 94 -8.20 15.63 3.92
C GLY A 94 -6.91 16.17 3.31
N LYS A 95 -6.94 17.46 2.95
CA LYS A 95 -5.83 18.16 2.30
C LYS A 95 -5.24 19.20 3.26
N GLY A 96 -3.92 19.20 3.36
CA GLY A 96 -3.13 20.23 4.05
C GLY A 96 -2.37 21.12 3.08
N SER A 97 -1.57 22.06 3.59
CA SER A 97 -0.76 22.98 2.78
C SER A 97 0.29 22.27 1.91
N GLY A 98 0.84 21.15 2.38
CA GLY A 98 1.87 20.36 1.71
C GLY A 98 1.34 19.16 0.90
N GLY A 99 0.04 18.95 0.83
CA GLY A 99 -0.57 17.76 0.20
C GLY A 99 -1.66 17.13 1.04
N ASP A 100 -1.93 15.85 0.83
CA ASP A 100 -2.88 15.14 1.67
C ASP A 100 -2.34 15.01 3.10
N LEU A 101 -3.24 15.11 4.06
CA LEU A 101 -2.91 14.93 5.47
C LEU A 101 -2.40 13.50 5.75
N PRO A 102 -1.67 13.30 6.86
CA PRO A 102 -1.24 11.96 7.27
C PRO A 102 -2.45 11.04 7.53
N PRO A 103 -2.25 9.71 7.42
CA PRO A 103 -3.30 8.75 7.75
C PRO A 103 -3.71 8.90 9.20
N ARG A 104 -5.00 8.72 9.47
CA ARG A 104 -5.50 8.70 10.86
C ARG A 104 -4.91 7.50 11.61
N PRO A 105 -4.23 7.72 12.74
CA PRO A 105 -3.56 6.64 13.49
C PRO A 105 -4.55 5.60 14.02
N GLU A 106 -5.77 6.01 14.36
CA GLU A 106 -6.83 5.14 14.87
C GLU A 106 -7.14 3.97 13.92
N CYS A 107 -7.07 4.23 12.61
CA CYS A 107 -7.29 3.18 11.60
C CYS A 107 -6.26 2.05 11.70
N ALA A 108 -4.98 2.40 11.83
CA ALA A 108 -3.92 1.41 11.94
C ALA A 108 -4.03 0.63 13.26
N LEU A 109 -4.27 1.32 14.37
CA LEU A 109 -4.40 0.70 15.69
C LEU A 109 -5.56 -0.30 15.75
N GLN A 110 -6.72 0.06 15.18
CA GLN A 110 -7.92 -0.76 15.24
C GLN A 110 -7.90 -1.94 14.28
N TRP A 111 -7.49 -1.73 13.04
CA TRP A 111 -7.80 -2.67 11.97
C TRP A 111 -6.60 -3.42 11.42
N ARG A 112 -5.41 -2.81 11.49
CA ARG A 112 -4.27 -3.31 10.74
C ARG A 112 -3.84 -4.72 11.15
N ASN A 113 -3.62 -4.95 12.43
CA ASN A 113 -3.19 -6.27 12.93
C ASN A 113 -4.23 -7.34 12.62
N GLN A 114 -5.52 -7.01 12.72
CA GLN A 114 -6.60 -7.94 12.40
C GLN A 114 -6.62 -8.32 10.91
N LEU A 115 -6.38 -7.36 10.00
CA LEU A 115 -6.31 -7.61 8.56
C LEU A 115 -5.04 -8.40 8.20
N LEU A 116 -3.89 -8.01 8.73
CA LEU A 116 -2.62 -8.69 8.49
C LEU A 116 -2.68 -10.16 8.93
N ALA A 117 -3.26 -10.44 10.09
CA ALA A 117 -3.45 -11.81 10.59
C ALA A 117 -4.35 -12.68 9.70
N ARG A 118 -5.07 -12.10 8.73
CA ARG A 118 -5.92 -12.82 7.77
C ARG A 118 -5.24 -13.09 6.43
N LEU A 119 -4.09 -12.48 6.18
CA LEU A 119 -3.33 -12.72 4.97
C LEU A 119 -2.51 -14.01 5.14
N SER A 120 -2.84 -15.04 4.38
CA SER A 120 -2.28 -16.38 4.56
C SER A 120 -1.07 -16.70 3.68
N ASN A 121 -0.80 -15.87 2.65
CA ASN A 121 0.19 -16.22 1.63
C ASN A 121 1.09 -15.06 1.20
N VAL A 122 1.24 -14.03 2.04
CA VAL A 122 2.10 -12.89 1.69
C VAL A 122 3.56 -13.32 1.64
N GLN A 123 4.15 -13.24 0.46
CA GLN A 123 5.56 -13.52 0.18
C GLN A 123 6.37 -12.24 -0.01
N ARG A 124 5.68 -11.10 -0.19
CA ARG A 124 6.29 -9.80 -0.41
C ARG A 124 5.46 -8.69 0.20
N THR A 125 6.12 -7.81 0.94
CA THR A 125 5.50 -6.58 1.46
C THR A 125 6.16 -5.36 0.83
N LEU A 126 5.35 -4.53 0.17
CA LEU A 126 5.76 -3.27 -0.44
C LEU A 126 5.24 -2.11 0.42
N LEU A 127 6.16 -1.36 1.02
CA LEU A 127 5.87 -0.25 1.92
C LEU A 127 6.05 1.07 1.16
N VAL A 128 4.96 1.72 0.77
CA VAL A 128 4.97 2.92 -0.06
C VAL A 128 4.86 4.17 0.80
N GLY A 129 5.97 4.90 0.92
CA GLY A 129 6.07 6.13 1.69
C GLY A 129 6.46 5.94 3.16
N ALA A 130 6.76 7.06 3.83
CA ALA A 130 7.32 7.06 5.18
C ALA A 130 6.40 6.45 6.24
N HIS A 131 5.09 6.70 6.17
CA HIS A 131 4.14 6.20 7.18
C HIS A 131 4.09 4.67 7.21
N ALA A 132 4.04 4.04 6.03
CA ALA A 132 4.06 2.59 5.91
C ALA A 132 5.40 2.00 6.37
N GLY A 133 6.52 2.58 5.92
CA GLY A 133 7.87 2.13 6.28
C GLY A 133 8.12 2.21 7.79
N LYS A 134 7.86 3.36 8.39
CA LYS A 134 8.09 3.58 9.82
C LYS A 134 7.29 2.62 10.70
N TRP A 135 6.02 2.42 10.38
CA TRP A 135 5.14 1.55 11.17
C TRP A 135 5.54 0.08 11.05
N HIS A 136 5.67 -0.42 9.83
CA HIS A 136 5.94 -1.85 9.59
C HIS A 136 7.33 -2.29 10.01
N LEU A 137 8.31 -1.39 9.96
CA LEU A 137 9.69 -1.68 10.35
C LEU A 137 9.98 -1.32 11.80
N ASN A 138 9.00 -0.75 12.52
CA ASN A 138 9.17 -0.23 13.88
C ASN A 138 10.35 0.77 13.98
N ARG A 139 10.47 1.67 13.00
CA ARG A 139 11.55 2.66 12.89
C ARG A 139 10.99 4.09 12.80
N PRO A 140 10.34 4.60 13.88
CA PRO A 140 9.59 5.85 13.83
C PRO A 140 10.46 7.09 13.59
N LYS A 141 11.75 7.02 13.95
CA LYS A 141 12.68 8.15 13.85
C LYS A 141 13.44 8.22 12.51
N GLU A 142 13.48 7.15 11.75
CA GLU A 142 14.23 7.12 10.48
C GLU A 142 13.57 7.97 9.40
N SER A 143 14.41 8.57 8.54
CA SER A 143 13.91 9.28 7.37
C SER A 143 13.45 8.32 6.29
N LEU A 144 12.61 8.79 5.35
CA LEU A 144 12.24 7.98 4.19
C LEU A 144 13.48 7.56 3.38
N SER A 145 14.47 8.45 3.27
CA SER A 145 15.69 8.18 2.51
C SER A 145 16.47 7.00 3.12
N ASP A 146 16.64 6.99 4.44
CA ASP A 146 17.33 5.90 5.14
C ASP A 146 16.58 4.57 4.98
N LEU A 147 15.24 4.61 5.13
CA LEU A 147 14.39 3.43 4.97
C LEU A 147 14.47 2.84 3.55
N VAL A 148 14.54 3.70 2.52
CA VAL A 148 14.63 3.25 1.12
C VAL A 148 16.05 2.77 0.80
N GLN A 149 17.08 3.45 1.32
CA GLN A 149 18.49 3.10 1.07
C GLN A 149 18.84 1.72 1.63
N ASP A 150 18.25 1.34 2.75
CA ASP A 150 18.47 0.04 3.40
C ASP A 150 17.63 -1.10 2.77
N TRP A 151 17.24 -1.00 1.50
CA TRP A 151 16.35 -1.98 0.86
C TRP A 151 16.97 -3.38 0.75
N GLN A 152 18.28 -3.47 0.53
CA GLN A 152 18.98 -4.75 0.36
C GLN A 152 18.94 -5.61 1.62
N SER A 153 19.00 -4.98 2.80
CA SER A 153 18.99 -5.71 4.08
C SER A 153 17.69 -6.49 4.33
N ARG A 154 16.60 -6.11 3.65
CA ARG A 154 15.28 -6.72 3.78
C ARG A 154 14.83 -7.45 2.51
N TRP A 155 15.67 -7.39 1.47
CA TRP A 155 15.42 -8.11 0.25
C TRP A 155 15.53 -9.64 0.47
N PRO A 156 14.63 -10.46 -0.08
CA PRO A 156 13.55 -10.14 -1.00
C PRO A 156 12.18 -9.88 -0.34
N ASP A 157 12.03 -9.92 0.97
CA ASP A 157 10.71 -10.02 1.63
C ASP A 157 10.00 -8.67 1.81
N VAL A 158 10.75 -7.63 2.12
CA VAL A 158 10.21 -6.28 2.35
C VAL A 158 10.98 -5.25 1.54
N VAL A 159 10.25 -4.35 0.86
CA VAL A 159 10.85 -3.21 0.15
C VAL A 159 10.12 -1.93 0.55
N VAL A 160 10.88 -0.92 0.96
CA VAL A 160 10.37 0.43 1.14
C VAL A 160 10.57 1.21 -0.17
N LEU A 161 9.49 1.79 -0.66
CA LEU A 161 9.49 2.64 -1.85
C LEU A 161 9.14 4.08 -1.46
N PRO A 162 9.72 5.10 -2.12
CA PRO A 162 9.20 6.44 -2.01
C PRO A 162 7.76 6.48 -2.54
N HIS A 163 6.96 7.43 -2.07
CA HIS A 163 5.62 7.57 -2.64
C HIS A 163 5.74 7.98 -4.11
N PRO A 164 5.07 7.29 -5.05
CA PRO A 164 5.23 7.50 -6.49
C PRO A 164 4.55 8.77 -7.02
N SER A 165 4.21 9.69 -6.13
CA SER A 165 3.62 10.99 -6.49
C SER A 165 4.54 11.81 -7.40
N PRO A 166 3.98 12.56 -8.37
CA PRO A 166 4.75 13.54 -9.15
C PRO A 166 5.52 14.54 -8.29
N ARG A 167 5.05 14.83 -7.07
CA ARG A 167 5.75 15.70 -6.11
C ARG A 167 7.12 15.18 -5.69
N ASN A 168 7.35 13.89 -5.77
CA ASN A 168 8.62 13.26 -5.43
C ASN A 168 9.60 13.16 -6.63
N THR A 169 9.26 13.75 -7.78
CA THR A 169 10.13 13.69 -8.97
C THR A 169 11.52 14.25 -8.70
N ARG A 170 11.63 15.41 -8.03
CA ARG A 170 12.93 15.98 -7.65
C ARG A 170 13.70 15.07 -6.69
N TRP A 171 13.04 14.45 -5.74
CA TRP A 171 13.65 13.50 -4.80
C TRP A 171 14.22 12.28 -5.54
N LEU A 172 13.47 11.74 -6.52
CA LEU A 172 13.89 10.63 -7.37
C LEU A 172 15.07 10.99 -8.28
N GLN A 173 15.05 12.17 -8.89
CA GLN A 173 16.17 12.67 -9.70
C GLN A 173 17.49 12.76 -8.92
N GLN A 174 17.42 13.06 -7.63
CA GLN A 174 18.59 13.09 -6.73
C GLN A 174 19.02 11.67 -6.29
N ARG A 175 18.22 10.65 -6.57
CA ARG A 175 18.45 9.25 -6.17
C ARG A 175 18.12 8.29 -7.32
N PRO A 176 18.87 8.40 -8.44
CA PRO A 176 18.58 7.62 -9.65
C PRO A 176 18.69 6.10 -9.44
N TRP A 177 19.43 5.68 -8.42
CA TRP A 177 19.55 4.28 -8.04
C TRP A 177 18.19 3.63 -7.67
N VAL A 178 17.20 4.41 -7.21
CA VAL A 178 15.85 3.88 -6.94
C VAL A 178 15.23 3.31 -8.21
N GLU A 179 15.28 4.05 -9.31
CA GLU A 179 14.71 3.61 -10.59
C GLU A 179 15.65 2.71 -11.37
N ASN A 180 16.99 2.81 -11.16
CA ASN A 180 17.98 2.01 -11.88
C ASN A 180 18.30 0.65 -11.23
N GLU A 181 18.09 0.51 -9.91
CA GLU A 181 18.41 -0.71 -9.16
C GLU A 181 17.18 -1.36 -8.52
N ILE A 182 16.44 -0.61 -7.67
CA ILE A 182 15.28 -1.18 -6.96
C ILE A 182 14.18 -1.57 -7.93
N VAL A 183 13.83 -0.69 -8.88
CA VAL A 183 12.71 -0.94 -9.79
C VAL A 183 12.94 -2.18 -10.66
N PRO A 184 14.08 -2.38 -11.33
CA PRO A 184 14.32 -3.60 -12.09
C PRO A 184 14.31 -4.87 -11.26
N ALA A 185 14.93 -4.86 -10.07
CA ALA A 185 14.91 -5.99 -9.15
C ALA A 185 13.47 -6.31 -8.70
N LEU A 186 12.68 -5.28 -8.42
CA LEU A 186 11.29 -5.41 -8.01
C LEU A 186 10.43 -5.99 -9.14
N GLN A 187 10.57 -5.51 -10.39
CA GLN A 187 9.85 -6.03 -11.54
C GLN A 187 10.10 -7.52 -11.76
N GLN A 188 11.37 -7.93 -11.74
CA GLN A 188 11.74 -9.35 -11.87
C GLN A 188 11.10 -10.21 -10.77
N ARG A 189 11.13 -9.72 -9.53
CA ARG A 189 10.58 -10.47 -8.40
C ARG A 189 9.06 -10.53 -8.45
N VAL A 190 8.38 -9.44 -8.79
CA VAL A 190 6.92 -9.41 -8.96
C VAL A 190 6.50 -10.36 -10.08
N ALA A 191 7.13 -10.29 -11.23
CA ALA A 191 6.85 -11.20 -12.35
C ALA A 191 6.99 -12.68 -11.94
N LYS A 192 8.08 -13.03 -11.22
CA LYS A 192 8.28 -14.39 -10.72
C LYS A 192 7.19 -14.83 -9.74
N LEU A 193 6.80 -13.98 -8.79
CA LEU A 193 5.75 -14.29 -7.83
C LEU A 193 4.40 -14.53 -8.51
N LEU A 194 4.04 -13.67 -9.45
CA LEU A 194 2.76 -13.78 -10.16
C LEU A 194 2.71 -14.99 -11.10
N ALA A 195 3.85 -15.37 -11.70
CA ALA A 195 3.94 -16.56 -12.56
C ALA A 195 3.84 -17.88 -11.76
N THR A 196 4.31 -17.90 -10.51
CA THR A 196 4.31 -19.10 -9.67
C THR A 196 3.09 -19.20 -8.74
N HIS A 197 2.25 -18.15 -8.70
CA HIS A 197 1.05 -18.14 -7.87
C HIS A 197 -0.16 -18.65 -8.68
N PRO A 198 -0.65 -19.87 -8.44
CA PRO A 198 -1.75 -20.42 -9.21
C PRO A 198 -3.04 -19.64 -8.93
N ARG A 199 -3.75 -19.30 -10.00
CA ARG A 199 -5.15 -18.85 -9.91
C ARG A 199 -5.97 -20.09 -9.55
N ALA A 200 -6.46 -20.14 -8.32
CA ALA A 200 -7.35 -21.23 -7.86
C ALA A 200 -8.74 -21.06 -8.44
#